data_20d73ced0c8e1bfe84d2d777f1b8ccc8
#
_entry.id   20d73ced0c8e1bfe84d2d777f1b8ccc8
#
_cell.length_a   1.000
_cell.length_b   1.000
_cell.length_c   1.000
_cell.angle_alpha   90.00
_cell.angle_beta   90.00
_cell.angle_gamma   90.00
#
_symmetry.space_group_name_H-M   'P 1'
#
loop_
_entity.id
_entity.type
_entity.pdbx_description
1 polymer ?
#
loop_
_entity_poly.entity_id
_entity_poly.type
_entity_poly.pdbx_seq_one_letter_code
_entity_poly.pdbx_strand_id
1 'polypeptide(L)'
;MKKTKFSSAQVKRIARRVLDIETDALKLSHKSIDDSFLKAVEAIAACKGRVVVLGIGKSGIIGRKISATLASTGTPSFFVHPVEALHGDLGMITPGDIIIAISFSGQTEEINKILPSLERRKLTIISITGHQHSKLALMSDIAITVHIEREACPYNLAPTASTTATLAVGDALAVCLMEIKHFEKKDFATFHPGGSLGKLLTQSVKDLMRKGKNNPTVTAKETVQDALFVMTKTGAVGATSVVDKNGKLLGYFTDGDLRRILQKDGTNVLSKKITEVMTKNPYHLLDTLPAIEAAKMIHRTHVDNLPVLDKTGKVVGIIDEKDLIEFLALLDKK
;
A
#
# COMPACT_ATOMS: atom_id res chain seq x y z
N MET A 1 22.87 -22.15 40.04
CA MET A 1 23.15 -21.13 38.99
C MET A 1 23.39 -19.77 39.66
N LYS A 2 24.62 -19.22 39.59
CA LYS A 2 24.90 -17.85 40.04
C LYS A 2 24.13 -16.88 39.15
N LYS A 3 23.17 -16.14 39.72
CA LYS A 3 22.52 -15.00 39.04
C LYS A 3 23.57 -13.92 38.84
N THR A 4 24.18 -13.86 37.68
CA THR A 4 25.03 -12.72 37.27
C THR A 4 24.11 -11.51 37.12
N LYS A 5 24.10 -10.61 38.09
CA LYS A 5 23.36 -9.34 38.02
C LYS A 5 24.13 -8.42 37.07
N PHE A 6 23.66 -8.27 35.85
CA PHE A 6 24.14 -7.22 34.96
C PHE A 6 23.67 -5.85 35.49
N SER A 7 24.57 -4.86 35.52
CA SER A 7 24.17 -3.50 35.82
C SER A 7 23.43 -2.88 34.62
N SER A 8 22.50 -1.97 34.89
CA SER A 8 21.79 -1.23 33.83
C SER A 8 22.75 -0.52 32.86
N ALA A 9 23.84 0.05 33.38
CA ALA A 9 24.89 0.70 32.59
C ALA A 9 25.59 -0.30 31.65
N GLN A 10 25.86 -1.51 32.10
CA GLN A 10 26.48 -2.57 31.29
C GLN A 10 25.57 -3.01 30.13
N VAL A 11 24.29 -3.21 30.40
CA VAL A 11 23.31 -3.57 29.35
C VAL A 11 23.20 -2.47 28.29
N LYS A 12 23.07 -1.21 28.70
CA LYS A 12 23.02 -0.05 27.79
C LYS A 12 24.29 0.05 26.93
N ARG A 13 25.46 -0.17 27.50
CA ARG A 13 26.74 -0.15 26.76
C ARG A 13 26.80 -1.25 25.73
N ILE A 14 26.37 -2.47 26.06
CA ILE A 14 26.34 -3.59 25.10
C ILE A 14 25.39 -3.27 23.94
N ALA A 15 24.16 -2.82 24.24
CA ALA A 15 23.18 -2.48 23.20
C ALA A 15 23.70 -1.39 22.24
N ARG A 16 24.28 -0.31 22.78
CA ARG A 16 24.86 0.76 21.95
C ARG A 16 25.97 0.22 21.04
N ARG A 17 26.89 -0.57 21.59
CA ARG A 17 27.95 -1.21 20.77
C ARG A 17 27.41 -2.05 19.61
N VAL A 18 26.31 -2.78 19.82
CA VAL A 18 25.67 -3.56 18.72
C VAL A 18 25.19 -2.61 17.63
N LEU A 19 24.46 -1.56 17.99
CA LEU A 19 23.96 -0.57 17.04
C LEU A 19 25.10 0.18 16.32
N ASP A 20 26.20 0.49 17.01
CA ASP A 20 27.37 1.14 16.41
C ASP A 20 27.97 0.24 15.31
N ILE A 21 28.18 -1.07 15.60
CA ILE A 21 28.74 -2.03 14.65
C ILE A 21 27.81 -2.21 13.43
N GLU A 22 26.50 -2.31 13.64
CA GLU A 22 25.54 -2.43 12.52
C GLU A 22 25.45 -1.13 11.71
N THR A 23 25.56 0.04 12.36
CA THR A 23 25.63 1.34 11.67
C THR A 23 26.86 1.42 10.77
N ASP A 24 28.01 0.96 11.26
CA ASP A 24 29.24 0.94 10.45
C ASP A 24 29.14 -0.04 9.28
N ALA A 25 28.51 -1.20 9.47
CA ALA A 25 28.20 -2.12 8.38
C ALA A 25 27.29 -1.48 7.32
N LEU A 26 26.28 -0.69 7.71
CA LEU A 26 25.44 0.07 6.78
C LEU A 26 26.24 1.12 6.01
N LYS A 27 27.17 1.85 6.65
CA LYS A 27 28.06 2.78 5.95
C LYS A 27 28.95 2.05 4.93
N LEU A 28 29.48 0.88 5.30
CA LEU A 28 30.26 0.06 4.38
C LEU A 28 29.44 -0.48 3.20
N SER A 29 28.13 -0.62 3.36
CA SER A 29 27.23 -1.08 2.28
C SER A 29 27.21 -0.13 1.07
N HIS A 30 27.64 1.13 1.21
CA HIS A 30 27.86 2.00 0.04
C HIS A 30 28.84 1.40 -0.98
N LYS A 31 29.82 0.61 -0.52
CA LYS A 31 30.76 -0.10 -1.42
C LYS A 31 30.10 -1.22 -2.22
N SER A 32 28.94 -1.69 -1.82
CA SER A 32 28.14 -2.70 -2.53
C SER A 32 27.36 -2.11 -3.70
N ILE A 33 27.27 -0.77 -3.78
CA ILE A 33 26.60 -0.06 -4.85
C ILE A 33 27.65 0.26 -5.93
N ASP A 34 28.03 -0.75 -6.64
CA ASP A 34 29.04 -0.75 -7.71
C ASP A 34 28.43 -1.17 -9.06
N ASP A 35 29.29 -1.43 -10.05
CA ASP A 35 28.85 -1.88 -11.37
C ASP A 35 28.08 -3.21 -11.32
N SER A 36 28.36 -4.08 -10.36
CA SER A 36 27.65 -5.36 -10.19
C SER A 36 26.22 -5.09 -9.68
N PHE A 37 26.05 -4.13 -8.78
CA PHE A 37 24.72 -3.70 -8.33
C PHE A 37 23.92 -3.11 -9.50
N LEU A 38 24.53 -2.24 -10.32
CA LEU A 38 23.88 -1.68 -11.50
C LEU A 38 23.42 -2.78 -12.47
N LYS A 39 24.32 -3.73 -12.82
CA LYS A 39 23.98 -4.87 -13.68
C LYS A 39 22.82 -5.70 -13.10
N ALA A 40 22.79 -5.90 -11.79
CA ALA A 40 21.69 -6.62 -11.13
C ALA A 40 20.34 -5.88 -11.29
N VAL A 41 20.33 -4.55 -11.09
CA VAL A 41 19.15 -3.72 -11.31
C VAL A 41 18.68 -3.81 -12.77
N GLU A 42 19.60 -3.67 -13.74
CA GLU A 42 19.28 -3.74 -15.16
C GLU A 42 18.72 -5.11 -15.55
N ALA A 43 19.36 -6.20 -15.09
CA ALA A 43 18.90 -7.56 -15.35
C ALA A 43 17.48 -7.80 -14.80
N ILE A 44 17.21 -7.39 -13.56
CA ILE A 44 15.88 -7.54 -12.95
C ILE A 44 14.84 -6.62 -13.61
N ALA A 45 15.21 -5.40 -14.00
CA ALA A 45 14.31 -4.50 -14.71
C ALA A 45 13.88 -5.08 -16.07
N ALA A 46 14.78 -5.76 -16.77
CA ALA A 46 14.53 -6.42 -18.06
C ALA A 46 13.82 -7.79 -17.93
N CYS A 47 13.71 -8.34 -16.72
CA CYS A 47 13.15 -9.67 -16.47
C CYS A 47 11.68 -9.73 -16.91
N LYS A 48 11.36 -10.78 -17.69
CA LYS A 48 9.98 -11.07 -18.14
C LYS A 48 9.24 -12.04 -17.21
N GLY A 49 10.00 -12.78 -16.39
CA GLY A 49 9.49 -13.69 -15.37
C GLY A 49 9.44 -13.05 -13.99
N ARG A 50 9.79 -13.84 -12.99
CA ARG A 50 9.77 -13.45 -11.57
C ARG A 50 11.16 -13.47 -10.99
N VAL A 51 11.36 -12.75 -9.91
CA VAL A 51 12.57 -12.83 -9.10
C VAL A 51 12.39 -13.92 -8.04
N VAL A 52 13.20 -14.97 -8.13
CA VAL A 52 13.18 -16.08 -7.17
C VAL A 52 14.33 -15.89 -6.18
N VAL A 53 14.00 -15.73 -4.91
CA VAL A 53 15.01 -15.51 -3.87
C VAL A 53 15.30 -16.82 -3.13
N LEU A 54 16.57 -17.15 -2.99
CA LEU A 54 17.08 -18.34 -2.30
C LEU A 54 17.92 -17.95 -1.09
N GLY A 55 17.80 -18.68 0.02
CA GLY A 55 18.63 -18.47 1.21
C GLY A 55 18.29 -19.46 2.33
N ILE A 56 19.24 -19.70 3.24
CA ILE A 56 19.08 -20.63 4.38
C ILE A 56 19.31 -19.87 5.69
N GLY A 57 18.63 -20.29 6.76
CA GLY A 57 18.79 -19.74 8.08
C GLY A 57 18.48 -18.25 8.15
N LYS A 58 19.38 -17.45 8.70
CA LYS A 58 19.20 -15.99 8.81
C LYS A 58 19.19 -15.31 7.44
N SER A 59 20.04 -15.74 6.50
CA SER A 59 20.01 -15.27 5.10
C SER A 59 18.69 -15.59 4.41
N GLY A 60 18.07 -16.75 4.70
CA GLY A 60 16.74 -17.11 4.20
C GLY A 60 15.63 -16.23 4.74
N ILE A 61 15.69 -15.87 6.03
CA ILE A 61 14.72 -14.94 6.64
C ILE A 61 14.82 -13.55 5.97
N ILE A 62 16.04 -13.05 5.79
CA ILE A 62 16.29 -11.78 5.08
C ILE A 62 15.84 -11.89 3.62
N GLY A 63 16.11 -13.00 2.94
CA GLY A 63 15.68 -13.27 1.57
C GLY A 63 14.15 -13.24 1.43
N ARG A 64 13.41 -13.82 2.38
CA ARG A 64 11.94 -13.73 2.41
C ARG A 64 11.45 -12.29 2.51
N LYS A 65 12.12 -11.46 3.36
CA LYS A 65 11.77 -10.04 3.47
C LYS A 65 12.08 -9.28 2.17
N ILE A 66 13.22 -9.50 1.56
CA ILE A 66 13.60 -8.87 0.28
C ILE A 66 12.60 -9.26 -0.81
N SER A 67 12.26 -10.55 -0.93
CA SER A 67 11.26 -11.04 -1.87
C SER A 67 9.88 -10.37 -1.66
N ALA A 68 9.43 -10.28 -0.41
CA ALA A 68 8.17 -9.61 -0.08
C ALA A 68 8.20 -8.12 -0.44
N THR A 69 9.32 -7.43 -0.19
CA THR A 69 9.49 -6.02 -0.58
C THR A 69 9.43 -5.86 -2.09
N LEU A 70 10.16 -6.66 -2.87
CA LEU A 70 10.12 -6.66 -4.34
C LEU A 70 8.69 -6.86 -4.85
N ALA A 71 7.97 -7.86 -4.35
CA ALA A 71 6.60 -8.15 -4.74
C ALA A 71 5.66 -6.99 -4.44
N SER A 72 5.78 -6.39 -3.26
CA SER A 72 4.92 -5.27 -2.83
C SER A 72 5.25 -3.93 -3.50
N THR A 73 6.40 -3.82 -4.16
CA THR A 73 6.86 -2.63 -4.89
C THR A 73 6.90 -2.82 -6.41
N GLY A 74 6.12 -3.78 -6.95
CA GLY A 74 5.90 -3.91 -8.39
C GLY A 74 6.88 -4.83 -9.13
N THR A 75 7.74 -5.56 -8.42
CA THR A 75 8.60 -6.58 -9.01
C THR A 75 8.13 -7.96 -8.54
N PRO A 76 7.46 -8.77 -9.38
CA PRO A 76 6.96 -10.09 -8.97
C PRO A 76 8.09 -10.96 -8.43
N SER A 77 7.96 -11.42 -7.18
CA SER A 77 8.99 -12.20 -6.51
C SER A 77 8.39 -13.22 -5.55
N PHE A 78 9.09 -14.34 -5.37
CA PHE A 78 8.78 -15.32 -4.35
C PHE A 78 10.06 -15.96 -3.81
N PHE A 79 9.97 -16.53 -2.62
CA PHE A 79 11.08 -17.19 -1.96
C PHE A 79 10.97 -18.70 -2.11
N VAL A 80 12.07 -19.36 -2.41
CA VAL A 80 12.18 -20.83 -2.41
C VAL A 80 13.29 -21.24 -1.42
N HIS A 81 12.98 -22.20 -0.56
CA HIS A 81 13.98 -22.71 0.36
C HIS A 81 14.92 -23.68 -0.39
N PRO A 82 16.26 -23.50 -0.32
CA PRO A 82 17.19 -24.33 -1.09
C PRO A 82 17.09 -25.84 -0.85
N VAL A 83 16.74 -26.26 0.38
CA VAL A 83 16.53 -27.68 0.68
C VAL A 83 15.31 -28.22 -0.07
N GLU A 84 14.19 -27.50 -0.04
CA GLU A 84 12.98 -27.91 -0.76
C GLU A 84 13.20 -27.89 -2.29
N ALA A 85 14.01 -26.92 -2.77
CA ALA A 85 14.44 -26.88 -4.17
C ALA A 85 15.15 -28.17 -4.60
N LEU A 86 16.02 -28.75 -3.74
CA LEU A 86 16.67 -30.03 -4.00
C LEU A 86 15.70 -31.21 -4.07
N HIS A 87 14.52 -31.08 -3.47
CA HIS A 87 13.51 -32.13 -3.37
C HIS A 87 12.27 -31.91 -4.27
N GLY A 88 12.33 -30.95 -5.21
CA GLY A 88 11.28 -30.79 -6.22
C GLY A 88 10.84 -29.36 -6.48
N ASP A 89 10.97 -28.44 -5.52
CA ASP A 89 10.49 -27.06 -5.66
C ASP A 89 11.24 -26.26 -6.74
N LEU A 90 12.34 -26.79 -7.32
CA LEU A 90 12.90 -26.28 -8.57
C LEU A 90 11.88 -26.25 -9.71
N GLY A 91 10.82 -27.06 -9.64
CA GLY A 91 9.69 -27.01 -10.57
C GLY A 91 8.90 -25.70 -10.54
N MET A 92 8.95 -24.93 -9.45
CA MET A 92 8.32 -23.62 -9.35
C MET A 92 9.01 -22.55 -10.19
N ILE A 93 10.28 -22.76 -10.53
CA ILE A 93 11.12 -21.82 -11.28
C ILE A 93 10.93 -22.08 -12.77
N THR A 94 10.66 -21.06 -13.54
CA THR A 94 10.33 -21.15 -14.97
C THR A 94 11.37 -20.41 -15.84
N PRO A 95 11.49 -20.75 -17.14
CA PRO A 95 12.32 -19.97 -18.05
C PRO A 95 11.93 -18.48 -18.04
N GLY A 96 12.94 -17.62 -17.99
CA GLY A 96 12.73 -16.16 -17.87
C GLY A 96 12.70 -15.63 -16.45
N ASP A 97 12.66 -16.50 -15.41
CA ASP A 97 12.86 -16.08 -14.03
C ASP A 97 14.35 -15.71 -13.78
N ILE A 98 14.59 -14.85 -12.78
CA ILE A 98 15.93 -14.48 -12.30
C ILE A 98 16.08 -14.98 -10.85
N ILE A 99 17.25 -15.50 -10.53
CA ILE A 99 17.58 -16.01 -9.20
C ILE A 99 18.36 -14.96 -8.42
N ILE A 100 17.95 -14.68 -7.18
CA ILE A 100 18.79 -14.00 -6.18
C ILE A 100 19.16 -15.02 -5.11
N ALA A 101 20.41 -15.46 -5.08
CA ALA A 101 20.93 -16.41 -4.08
C ALA A 101 21.68 -15.66 -2.98
N ILE A 102 21.24 -15.81 -1.72
CA ILE A 102 21.77 -15.07 -0.57
C ILE A 102 22.53 -16.04 0.36
N SER A 103 23.82 -15.83 0.49
CA SER A 103 24.67 -16.51 1.46
C SER A 103 25.87 -15.65 1.82
N PHE A 104 25.96 -15.18 3.07
CA PHE A 104 27.06 -14.30 3.48
C PHE A 104 28.42 -14.97 3.30
N SER A 105 28.58 -16.24 3.72
CA SER A 105 29.82 -17.01 3.47
C SER A 105 30.02 -17.38 2.01
N GLY A 106 28.95 -17.47 1.22
CA GLY A 106 28.95 -17.98 -0.15
C GLY A 106 29.33 -19.45 -0.27
N GLN A 107 29.39 -20.18 0.87
CA GLN A 107 29.80 -21.58 0.94
C GLN A 107 28.64 -22.52 1.37
N THR A 108 27.42 -22.01 1.45
CA THR A 108 26.24 -22.79 1.84
C THR A 108 26.04 -23.94 0.87
N GLU A 109 26.19 -25.17 1.36
CA GLU A 109 26.26 -26.38 0.53
C GLU A 109 24.99 -26.60 -0.28
N GLU A 110 23.83 -26.43 0.34
CA GLU A 110 22.52 -26.64 -0.29
C GLU A 110 22.27 -25.64 -1.43
N ILE A 111 22.69 -24.38 -1.27
CA ILE A 111 22.62 -23.39 -2.35
C ILE A 111 23.56 -23.81 -3.48
N ASN A 112 24.82 -24.13 -3.14
CA ASN A 112 25.83 -24.49 -4.14
C ASN A 112 25.49 -25.78 -4.91
N LYS A 113 24.69 -26.68 -4.32
CA LYS A 113 24.22 -27.92 -4.99
C LYS A 113 23.17 -27.66 -6.06
N ILE A 114 22.35 -26.63 -5.92
CA ILE A 114 21.31 -26.34 -6.91
C ILE A 114 21.80 -25.45 -8.06
N LEU A 115 22.86 -24.67 -7.88
CA LEU A 115 23.38 -23.75 -8.91
C LEU A 115 23.60 -24.41 -10.27
N PRO A 116 24.23 -25.61 -10.40
CA PRO A 116 24.42 -26.26 -11.70
C PRO A 116 23.10 -26.60 -12.42
N SER A 117 22.03 -26.83 -11.66
CA SER A 117 20.72 -27.09 -12.23
C SER A 117 20.06 -25.81 -12.75
N LEU A 118 20.26 -24.68 -12.08
CA LEU A 118 19.81 -23.37 -12.52
C LEU A 118 20.55 -22.90 -13.77
N GLU A 119 21.88 -23.10 -13.81
CA GLU A 119 22.76 -22.79 -14.94
C GLU A 119 22.34 -23.57 -16.21
N ARG A 120 22.14 -24.90 -16.08
CA ARG A 120 21.64 -25.72 -17.20
C ARG A 120 20.29 -25.24 -17.77
N ARG A 121 19.49 -24.60 -16.96
CA ARG A 121 18.18 -23.97 -17.36
C ARG A 121 18.38 -22.58 -17.94
N LYS A 122 19.61 -22.08 -18.04
CA LYS A 122 19.98 -20.77 -18.56
C LYS A 122 19.29 -19.62 -17.81
N LEU A 123 19.15 -19.77 -16.48
CA LEU A 123 18.61 -18.74 -15.61
C LEU A 123 19.73 -17.80 -15.19
N THR A 124 19.46 -16.51 -15.20
CA THR A 124 20.39 -15.52 -14.66
C THR A 124 20.46 -15.64 -13.14
N ILE A 125 21.67 -15.82 -12.62
CA ILE A 125 21.93 -15.97 -11.18
C ILE A 125 22.65 -14.74 -10.66
N ILE A 126 22.01 -14.05 -9.73
CA ILE A 126 22.57 -12.94 -8.97
C ILE A 126 22.87 -13.45 -7.56
N SER A 127 24.10 -13.30 -7.08
CA SER A 127 24.42 -13.60 -5.69
C SER A 127 24.52 -12.34 -4.83
N ILE A 128 24.12 -12.46 -3.56
CA ILE A 128 24.41 -11.46 -2.52
C ILE A 128 25.23 -12.20 -1.45
N THR A 129 26.50 -11.82 -1.33
CA THR A 129 27.47 -12.53 -0.47
C THR A 129 28.50 -11.58 0.13
N GLY A 130 29.10 -11.96 1.27
CA GLY A 130 30.21 -11.20 1.88
C GLY A 130 31.58 -11.46 1.23
N HIS A 131 31.69 -12.45 0.32
CA HIS A 131 32.98 -12.92 -0.21
C HIS A 131 32.93 -13.08 -1.74
N GLN A 132 33.54 -12.13 -2.45
CA GLN A 132 33.56 -12.09 -3.93
C GLN A 132 34.22 -13.28 -4.61
N HIS A 133 35.05 -14.04 -3.90
CA HIS A 133 35.68 -15.24 -4.40
C HIS A 133 35.09 -16.52 -3.82
N SER A 134 33.90 -16.43 -3.21
CA SER A 134 33.20 -17.62 -2.74
C SER A 134 32.68 -18.47 -3.90
N LYS A 135 32.39 -19.74 -3.61
CA LYS A 135 31.81 -20.64 -4.62
C LYS A 135 30.51 -20.07 -5.22
N LEU A 136 29.65 -19.52 -4.40
CA LEU A 136 28.42 -18.88 -4.84
C LEU A 136 28.68 -17.71 -5.79
N ALA A 137 29.63 -16.81 -5.44
CA ALA A 137 29.95 -15.66 -6.29
C ALA A 137 30.53 -16.08 -7.64
N LEU A 138 31.44 -17.06 -7.65
CA LEU A 138 32.08 -17.54 -8.86
C LEU A 138 31.15 -18.30 -9.82
N MET A 139 30.06 -18.87 -9.29
CA MET A 139 29.02 -19.56 -10.08
C MET A 139 27.83 -18.66 -10.43
N SER A 140 27.87 -17.37 -10.10
CA SER A 140 26.83 -16.42 -10.40
C SER A 140 27.20 -15.54 -11.58
N ASP A 141 26.23 -15.15 -12.40
CA ASP A 141 26.44 -14.22 -13.52
C ASP A 141 26.76 -12.81 -12.99
N ILE A 142 26.17 -12.47 -11.83
CA ILE A 142 26.36 -11.17 -11.17
C ILE A 142 26.55 -11.43 -9.68
N ALA A 143 27.61 -10.87 -9.08
CA ALA A 143 27.87 -11.00 -7.65
C ALA A 143 27.89 -9.63 -6.97
N ILE A 144 26.93 -9.38 -6.09
CA ILE A 144 26.88 -8.22 -5.22
C ILE A 144 27.60 -8.58 -3.92
N THR A 145 28.66 -7.84 -3.58
CA THR A 145 29.44 -8.10 -2.37
C THR A 145 29.03 -7.18 -1.25
N VAL A 146 28.57 -7.76 -0.13
CA VAL A 146 28.19 -7.02 1.07
C VAL A 146 29.38 -6.94 2.02
N HIS A 147 29.80 -5.74 2.35
CA HIS A 147 30.99 -5.49 3.18
C HIS A 147 30.60 -5.26 4.63
N ILE A 148 31.21 -6.02 5.54
CA ILE A 148 31.17 -5.76 6.98
C ILE A 148 32.57 -5.96 7.57
N GLU A 149 32.88 -5.33 8.68
CA GLU A 149 34.13 -5.59 9.42
C GLU A 149 34.00 -6.83 10.31
N ARG A 150 32.87 -6.93 11.02
CA ARG A 150 32.58 -8.02 11.96
C ARG A 150 31.11 -8.10 12.29
N GLU A 151 30.69 -9.22 12.86
CA GLU A 151 29.38 -9.34 13.48
C GLU A 151 29.34 -8.62 14.85
N ALA A 152 28.17 -8.16 15.26
CA ALA A 152 28.02 -7.47 16.54
C ALA A 152 28.04 -8.40 17.76
N CYS A 153 27.91 -9.71 17.56
CA CYS A 153 27.99 -10.69 18.64
C CYS A 153 29.43 -10.85 19.17
N PRO A 154 29.63 -11.19 20.45
CA PRO A 154 30.96 -11.25 21.07
C PRO A 154 31.95 -12.20 20.40
N TYR A 155 31.43 -13.26 19.77
CA TYR A 155 32.24 -14.32 19.18
C TYR A 155 32.31 -14.26 17.64
N ASN A 156 31.77 -13.20 17.03
CA ASN A 156 31.69 -13.04 15.58
C ASN A 156 30.97 -14.22 14.85
N LEU A 157 30.00 -14.85 15.53
CA LEU A 157 29.34 -16.07 15.03
C LEU A 157 27.87 -15.84 14.61
N ALA A 158 27.14 -15.10 15.41
CA ALA A 158 25.72 -14.86 15.13
C ALA A 158 25.57 -13.77 14.06
N PRO A 159 24.89 -14.07 12.93
CA PRO A 159 24.64 -13.07 11.90
C PRO A 159 23.79 -11.91 12.45
N THR A 160 24.35 -10.71 12.43
CA THR A 160 23.79 -9.45 12.90
C THR A 160 24.11 -8.36 11.86
N ALA A 161 25.32 -7.81 11.89
CA ALA A 161 25.78 -6.81 10.94
C ALA A 161 25.67 -7.29 9.48
N SER A 162 26.01 -8.55 9.20
CA SER A 162 25.86 -9.13 7.85
C SER A 162 24.41 -9.18 7.38
N THR A 163 23.48 -9.53 8.27
CA THR A 163 22.05 -9.58 7.92
C THR A 163 21.45 -8.20 7.74
N THR A 164 21.83 -7.23 8.59
CA THR A 164 21.41 -5.83 8.49
C THR A 164 21.91 -5.21 7.18
N ALA A 165 23.17 -5.39 6.84
CA ALA A 165 23.75 -4.89 5.59
C ALA A 165 23.13 -5.56 4.33
N THR A 166 22.94 -6.90 4.36
CA THR A 166 22.26 -7.62 3.27
C THR A 166 20.84 -7.13 3.05
N LEU A 167 20.11 -6.88 4.13
CA LEU A 167 18.76 -6.34 4.07
C LEU A 167 18.76 -4.95 3.43
N ALA A 168 19.64 -4.06 3.85
CA ALA A 168 19.73 -2.71 3.31
C ALA A 168 20.07 -2.69 1.81
N VAL A 169 20.98 -3.54 1.35
CA VAL A 169 21.32 -3.70 -0.07
C VAL A 169 20.12 -4.24 -0.85
N GLY A 170 19.38 -5.21 -0.30
CA GLY A 170 18.16 -5.73 -0.90
C GLY A 170 17.03 -4.67 -0.99
N ASP A 171 16.90 -3.81 0.01
CA ASP A 171 15.93 -2.71 0.00
C ASP A 171 16.34 -1.64 -1.03
N ALA A 172 17.62 -1.31 -1.13
CA ALA A 172 18.14 -0.41 -2.16
C ALA A 172 17.81 -0.94 -3.57
N LEU A 173 18.00 -2.25 -3.80
CA LEU A 173 17.65 -2.90 -5.07
C LEU A 173 16.15 -2.78 -5.38
N ALA A 174 15.29 -3.04 -4.39
CA ALA A 174 13.83 -2.95 -4.56
C ALA A 174 13.36 -1.51 -4.84
N VAL A 175 13.94 -0.52 -4.16
CA VAL A 175 13.59 0.90 -4.37
C VAL A 175 14.08 1.40 -5.73
N CYS A 176 15.30 1.04 -6.16
CA CYS A 176 15.78 1.37 -7.49
C CYS A 176 14.83 0.82 -8.58
N LEU A 177 14.41 -0.45 -8.44
CA LEU A 177 13.46 -1.07 -9.38
C LEU A 177 12.08 -0.39 -9.36
N MET A 178 11.62 0.01 -8.19
CA MET A 178 10.37 0.74 -8.01
C MET A 178 10.40 2.07 -8.78
N GLU A 179 11.49 2.83 -8.69
CA GLU A 179 11.64 4.11 -9.39
C GLU A 179 11.78 3.92 -10.91
N ILE A 180 12.63 2.98 -11.36
CA ILE A 180 12.83 2.67 -12.77
C ILE A 180 11.55 2.19 -13.46
N LYS A 181 10.72 1.44 -12.75
CA LYS A 181 9.42 0.95 -13.24
C LYS A 181 8.30 1.98 -13.11
N HIS A 182 8.58 3.20 -12.64
CA HIS A 182 7.58 4.25 -12.40
C HIS A 182 6.41 3.78 -11.54
N PHE A 183 6.71 3.01 -10.48
CA PHE A 183 5.72 2.48 -9.56
C PHE A 183 5.13 3.62 -8.71
N GLU A 184 3.83 3.86 -8.84
CA GLU A 184 3.13 4.97 -8.21
C GLU A 184 2.37 4.54 -6.95
N LYS A 185 1.89 5.54 -6.18
CA LYS A 185 1.04 5.31 -5.00
C LYS A 185 -0.21 4.48 -5.31
N LYS A 186 -0.81 4.65 -6.50
CA LYS A 186 -1.96 3.87 -6.95
C LYS A 186 -1.65 2.38 -7.08
N ASP A 187 -0.43 2.06 -7.57
CA ASP A 187 0.01 0.67 -7.73
C ASP A 187 0.23 0.03 -6.36
N PHE A 188 0.87 0.77 -5.43
CA PHE A 188 1.03 0.33 -4.04
C PHE A 188 -0.30 0.01 -3.37
N ALA A 189 -1.32 0.84 -3.59
CA ALA A 189 -2.66 0.62 -3.05
C ALA A 189 -3.30 -0.67 -3.57
N THR A 190 -3.06 -1.03 -4.83
CA THR A 190 -3.54 -2.27 -5.44
C THR A 190 -2.98 -3.50 -4.76
N PHE A 191 -1.70 -3.46 -4.35
CA PHE A 191 -1.05 -4.56 -3.63
C PHE A 191 -1.34 -4.57 -2.11
N HIS A 192 -1.86 -3.45 -1.56
CA HIS A 192 -2.15 -3.31 -0.13
C HIS A 192 -3.60 -2.89 0.14
N PRO A 193 -4.61 -3.62 -0.36
CA PRO A 193 -6.02 -3.17 -0.31
C PRO A 193 -6.57 -3.06 1.11
N GLY A 194 -6.03 -3.80 2.06
CA GLY A 194 -6.43 -3.77 3.48
C GLY A 194 -5.81 -2.65 4.31
N GLY A 195 -4.75 -2.02 3.81
CA GLY A 195 -4.05 -0.93 4.50
C GLY A 195 -4.80 0.41 4.41
N SER A 196 -4.47 1.36 5.30
CA SER A 196 -5.06 2.71 5.28
C SER A 196 -4.86 3.41 3.93
N LEU A 197 -3.66 3.34 3.37
CA LEU A 197 -3.35 3.91 2.06
C LEU A 197 -4.13 3.20 0.93
N GLY A 198 -4.29 1.87 1.01
CA GLY A 198 -5.08 1.10 0.06
C GLY A 198 -6.53 1.57 0.04
N LYS A 199 -7.18 1.62 1.20
CA LYS A 199 -8.54 2.13 1.34
C LYS A 199 -8.69 3.56 0.81
N LEU A 200 -7.73 4.45 1.15
CA LEU A 200 -7.75 5.84 0.73
C LEU A 200 -7.75 6.01 -0.79
N LEU A 201 -7.02 5.16 -1.52
CA LEU A 201 -6.82 5.27 -2.96
C LEU A 201 -7.78 4.40 -3.79
N THR A 202 -8.44 3.41 -3.18
CA THR A 202 -9.33 2.49 -3.89
C THR A 202 -10.81 2.73 -3.61
N GLN A 203 -11.17 3.39 -2.49
CA GLN A 203 -12.57 3.66 -2.19
C GLN A 203 -13.16 4.75 -3.10
N SER A 204 -14.36 4.48 -3.60
CA SER A 204 -15.18 5.40 -4.37
C SER A 204 -16.30 6.00 -3.52
N VAL A 205 -16.96 7.02 -4.04
CA VAL A 205 -18.17 7.61 -3.42
C VAL A 205 -19.22 6.53 -3.19
N LYS A 206 -19.37 5.56 -4.10
CA LYS A 206 -20.31 4.43 -3.98
C LYS A 206 -20.08 3.58 -2.74
N ASP A 207 -18.84 3.49 -2.27
CA ASP A 207 -18.47 2.68 -1.10
C ASP A 207 -18.81 3.38 0.23
N LEU A 208 -18.88 4.72 0.23
CA LEU A 208 -19.10 5.54 1.41
C LEU A 208 -20.52 6.13 1.50
N MET A 209 -21.20 6.34 0.36
CA MET A 209 -22.50 7.00 0.31
C MET A 209 -23.60 6.21 1.04
N ARG A 210 -24.53 6.92 1.60
CA ARG A 210 -25.82 6.36 2.08
C ARG A 210 -26.71 6.07 0.88
N LYS A 211 -27.33 4.90 0.86
CA LYS A 211 -28.14 4.40 -0.27
C LYS A 211 -29.40 3.68 0.19
N GLY A 212 -30.31 3.41 -0.74
CA GLY A 212 -31.57 2.74 -0.46
C GLY A 212 -32.44 3.50 0.52
N LYS A 213 -32.81 2.89 1.64
CA LYS A 213 -33.69 3.50 2.67
C LYS A 213 -33.06 4.70 3.35
N ASN A 214 -31.75 4.86 3.30
CA ASN A 214 -30.99 5.95 3.92
C ASN A 214 -30.70 7.10 2.93
N ASN A 215 -31.21 7.03 1.70
CA ASN A 215 -31.07 8.08 0.69
C ASN A 215 -32.40 8.87 0.62
N PRO A 216 -32.46 10.08 1.20
CA PRO A 216 -33.70 10.89 1.20
C PRO A 216 -33.98 11.41 -0.20
N THR A 217 -35.13 11.01 -0.75
CA THR A 217 -35.60 11.46 -2.06
C THR A 217 -37.07 11.79 -2.00
N VAL A 218 -37.49 12.87 -2.66
CA VAL A 218 -38.88 13.28 -2.88
C VAL A 218 -39.11 13.55 -4.35
N THR A 219 -40.35 13.44 -4.81
CA THR A 219 -40.70 13.78 -6.19
C THR A 219 -41.09 15.25 -6.32
N ALA A 220 -41.13 15.75 -7.55
CA ALA A 220 -41.56 17.13 -7.87
C ALA A 220 -43.00 17.48 -7.44
N LYS A 221 -43.81 16.48 -7.08
CA LYS A 221 -45.21 16.67 -6.69
C LYS A 221 -45.38 16.95 -5.21
N GLU A 222 -44.39 16.61 -4.40
CA GLU A 222 -44.46 16.68 -2.94
C GLU A 222 -44.26 18.10 -2.42
N THR A 223 -44.68 18.30 -1.19
CA THR A 223 -44.59 19.60 -0.49
C THR A 223 -43.30 19.72 0.31
N VAL A 224 -42.99 20.91 0.81
CA VAL A 224 -41.88 21.13 1.75
C VAL A 224 -42.08 20.30 3.02
N GLN A 225 -43.30 20.14 3.51
CA GLN A 225 -43.62 19.31 4.67
C GLN A 225 -43.28 17.85 4.44
N ASP A 226 -43.61 17.31 3.26
CA ASP A 226 -43.24 15.93 2.88
C ASP A 226 -41.72 15.73 2.82
N ALA A 227 -41.01 16.72 2.28
CA ALA A 227 -39.55 16.72 2.24
C ALA A 227 -38.93 16.67 3.64
N LEU A 228 -39.42 17.47 4.58
CA LEU A 228 -38.98 17.46 5.97
C LEU A 228 -39.20 16.11 6.65
N PHE A 229 -40.36 15.50 6.39
CA PHE A 229 -40.68 14.19 6.94
C PHE A 229 -39.68 13.14 6.43
N VAL A 230 -39.36 13.16 5.13
CA VAL A 230 -38.37 12.26 4.53
C VAL A 230 -36.95 12.51 5.09
N MET A 231 -36.53 13.77 5.19
CA MET A 231 -35.23 14.14 5.77
C MET A 231 -35.08 13.64 7.21
N THR A 232 -36.12 13.78 8.03
CA THR A 232 -36.11 13.35 9.44
C THR A 232 -36.08 11.82 9.56
N LYS A 233 -36.87 11.12 8.74
CA LYS A 233 -37.01 9.65 8.79
C LYS A 233 -35.78 8.92 8.32
N THR A 234 -35.00 9.48 7.39
CA THR A 234 -33.85 8.82 6.74
C THR A 234 -32.50 9.04 7.46
N GLY A 235 -32.51 9.42 8.73
CA GLY A 235 -31.28 9.50 9.53
C GLY A 235 -30.62 10.87 9.56
N ALA A 236 -31.44 11.95 9.49
CA ALA A 236 -31.02 13.33 9.77
C ALA A 236 -29.79 13.82 8.97
N VAL A 237 -29.78 13.61 7.65
CA VAL A 237 -28.73 14.14 6.77
C VAL A 237 -28.90 15.65 6.53
N GLY A 238 -30.02 16.21 6.95
CA GLY A 238 -30.33 17.65 6.78
C GLY A 238 -30.55 18.05 5.31
N ALA A 239 -30.82 17.11 4.41
CA ALA A 239 -31.07 17.37 2.99
C ALA A 239 -31.92 16.29 2.33
N THR A 240 -32.49 16.60 1.16
CA THR A 240 -33.20 15.65 0.30
C THR A 240 -33.00 15.97 -1.19
N SER A 241 -32.91 14.97 -2.01
CA SER A 241 -32.90 15.10 -3.47
C SER A 241 -34.33 15.16 -4.02
N VAL A 242 -34.58 16.12 -4.89
CA VAL A 242 -35.86 16.21 -5.63
C VAL A 242 -35.65 15.52 -6.97
N VAL A 243 -36.45 14.50 -7.27
CA VAL A 243 -36.28 13.66 -8.46
C VAL A 243 -37.50 13.66 -9.37
N ASP A 244 -37.29 13.35 -10.64
CA ASP A 244 -38.36 13.06 -11.60
C ASP A 244 -38.90 11.62 -11.44
N LYS A 245 -39.88 11.25 -12.27
CA LYS A 245 -40.48 9.92 -12.30
C LYS A 245 -39.49 8.77 -12.65
N ASN A 246 -38.34 9.10 -13.21
CA ASN A 246 -37.27 8.16 -13.58
C ASN A 246 -36.16 8.13 -12.52
N GLY A 247 -36.26 8.94 -11.45
CA GLY A 247 -35.26 9.08 -10.39
C GLY A 247 -34.09 10.01 -10.75
N LYS A 248 -34.20 10.80 -11.83
CA LYS A 248 -33.20 11.79 -12.20
C LYS A 248 -33.30 13.03 -11.31
N LEU A 249 -32.17 13.63 -11.00
CA LEU A 249 -32.06 14.80 -10.16
C LEU A 249 -32.68 16.03 -10.84
N LEU A 250 -33.67 16.65 -10.18
CA LEU A 250 -34.28 17.92 -10.58
C LEU A 250 -33.80 19.09 -9.72
N GLY A 251 -33.51 18.81 -8.47
CA GLY A 251 -33.08 19.83 -7.50
C GLY A 251 -32.69 19.22 -6.16
N TYR A 252 -32.32 20.07 -5.24
CA TYR A 252 -31.90 19.71 -3.91
C TYR A 252 -32.45 20.65 -2.88
N PHE A 253 -32.76 20.15 -1.69
CA PHE A 253 -33.34 20.96 -0.61
C PHE A 253 -32.67 20.61 0.72
N THR A 254 -32.24 21.62 1.45
CA THR A 254 -31.45 21.46 2.67
C THR A 254 -32.11 22.16 3.87
N ASP A 255 -31.68 21.83 5.10
CA ASP A 255 -32.06 22.54 6.32
C ASP A 255 -31.68 24.02 6.25
N GLY A 256 -30.63 24.37 5.56
CA GLY A 256 -30.22 25.75 5.31
C GLY A 256 -31.22 26.50 4.42
N ASP A 257 -31.74 25.82 3.38
CA ASP A 257 -32.77 26.38 2.52
C ASP A 257 -34.06 26.61 3.32
N LEU A 258 -34.46 25.60 4.10
CA LEU A 258 -35.64 25.71 4.95
C LEU A 258 -35.57 26.92 5.91
N ARG A 259 -34.46 27.09 6.61
CA ARG A 259 -34.26 28.20 7.55
C ARG A 259 -34.38 29.55 6.87
N ARG A 260 -33.75 29.72 5.69
CA ARG A 260 -33.82 30.96 4.91
C ARG A 260 -35.25 31.30 4.46
N ILE A 261 -36.01 30.30 4.03
CA ILE A 261 -37.34 30.49 3.49
C ILE A 261 -38.34 30.71 4.63
N LEU A 262 -38.21 30.03 5.78
CA LEU A 262 -39.03 30.27 6.96
C LEU A 262 -38.86 31.69 7.49
N GLN A 263 -37.68 32.25 7.46
CA GLN A 263 -37.43 33.65 7.84
C GLN A 263 -38.16 34.65 6.93
N LYS A 264 -38.31 34.31 5.63
CA LYS A 264 -38.93 35.18 4.63
C LYS A 264 -40.45 35.04 4.57
N ASP A 265 -40.95 33.80 4.53
CA ASP A 265 -42.33 33.47 4.16
C ASP A 265 -43.14 32.91 5.35
N GLY A 266 -42.51 32.73 6.52
CA GLY A 266 -43.14 32.10 7.69
C GLY A 266 -43.51 30.64 7.44
N THR A 267 -44.44 30.11 8.26
CA THR A 267 -44.87 28.69 8.19
C THR A 267 -45.68 28.33 6.94
N ASN A 268 -46.18 29.33 6.19
CA ASN A 268 -46.91 29.09 4.94
C ASN A 268 -46.09 28.36 3.88
N VAL A 269 -44.75 28.36 4.01
CA VAL A 269 -43.86 27.65 3.12
C VAL A 269 -44.07 26.14 3.16
N LEU A 270 -44.53 25.56 4.25
CA LEU A 270 -44.66 24.11 4.43
C LEU A 270 -45.65 23.49 3.44
N SER A 271 -46.66 24.22 2.99
CA SER A 271 -47.63 23.75 1.99
C SER A 271 -47.22 24.01 0.54
N LYS A 272 -46.12 24.75 0.30
CA LYS A 272 -45.62 24.98 -1.07
C LYS A 272 -45.06 23.69 -1.67
N LYS A 273 -45.13 23.60 -3.00
CA LYS A 273 -44.42 22.50 -3.72
C LYS A 273 -42.92 22.65 -3.55
N ILE A 274 -42.24 21.52 -3.36
CA ILE A 274 -40.79 21.50 -3.19
C ILE A 274 -40.05 22.13 -4.38
N THR A 275 -40.60 22.03 -5.59
CA THR A 275 -40.03 22.62 -6.81
C THR A 275 -40.01 24.15 -6.83
N GLU A 276 -40.78 24.82 -5.97
CA GLU A 276 -40.81 26.28 -5.86
C GLU A 276 -39.63 26.80 -5.00
N VAL A 277 -39.10 25.96 -4.14
CA VAL A 277 -38.13 26.35 -3.11
C VAL A 277 -36.79 25.63 -3.18
N MET A 278 -36.70 24.54 -3.96
CA MET A 278 -35.49 23.75 -4.11
C MET A 278 -34.39 24.54 -4.82
N THR A 279 -33.13 24.24 -4.52
CA THR A 279 -31.98 24.66 -5.31
C THR A 279 -31.95 23.86 -6.63
N LYS A 280 -32.06 24.56 -7.77
CA LYS A 280 -31.95 23.98 -9.11
C LYS A 280 -30.45 23.82 -9.47
N ASN A 281 -30.11 22.75 -10.20
CA ASN A 281 -28.74 22.45 -10.60
C ASN A 281 -27.74 22.42 -9.41
N PRO A 282 -27.99 21.62 -8.37
CA PRO A 282 -27.12 21.57 -7.21
C PRO A 282 -25.76 20.93 -7.58
N TYR A 283 -24.72 21.21 -6.79
CA TYR A 283 -23.52 20.40 -6.81
C TYR A 283 -23.89 18.94 -6.54
N HIS A 284 -23.22 18.02 -7.23
CA HIS A 284 -23.44 16.58 -7.09
C HIS A 284 -22.15 15.81 -7.35
N LEU A 285 -22.11 14.56 -6.94
CA LEU A 285 -21.00 13.66 -7.16
C LEU A 285 -21.43 12.49 -8.06
N LEU A 286 -20.48 11.94 -8.83
CA LEU A 286 -20.70 10.65 -9.47
C LEU A 286 -20.35 9.52 -8.50
N ASP A 287 -21.08 8.42 -8.54
CA ASP A 287 -20.86 7.26 -7.68
C ASP A 287 -19.49 6.60 -7.90
N THR A 288 -18.94 6.74 -9.11
CA THR A 288 -17.61 6.23 -9.50
C THR A 288 -16.45 7.16 -9.13
N LEU A 289 -16.74 8.37 -8.63
CA LEU A 289 -15.69 9.33 -8.24
C LEU A 289 -14.88 8.75 -7.06
N PRO A 290 -13.54 8.87 -7.07
CA PRO A 290 -12.72 8.53 -5.91
C PRO A 290 -13.17 9.30 -4.64
N ALA A 291 -13.23 8.62 -3.51
CA ALA A 291 -13.68 9.22 -2.24
C ALA A 291 -12.85 10.43 -1.82
N ILE A 292 -11.54 10.43 -2.13
CA ILE A 292 -10.65 11.56 -1.86
C ILE A 292 -11.06 12.83 -2.63
N GLU A 293 -11.57 12.69 -3.85
CA GLU A 293 -12.03 13.83 -4.65
C GLU A 293 -13.38 14.37 -4.13
N ALA A 294 -14.24 13.48 -3.61
CA ALA A 294 -15.47 13.90 -2.92
C ALA A 294 -15.16 14.72 -1.66
N ALA A 295 -14.18 14.28 -0.86
CA ALA A 295 -13.73 15.00 0.33
C ALA A 295 -13.17 16.40 -0.03
N LYS A 296 -12.36 16.50 -1.08
CA LYS A 296 -11.84 17.78 -1.59
C LYS A 296 -12.97 18.70 -2.07
N MET A 297 -14.00 18.16 -2.72
CA MET A 297 -15.13 18.93 -3.22
C MET A 297 -15.96 19.49 -2.07
N ILE A 298 -16.34 18.68 -1.08
CA ILE A 298 -17.07 19.10 0.12
C ILE A 298 -16.30 20.21 0.85
N HIS A 299 -15.01 20.02 1.08
CA HIS A 299 -14.16 21.02 1.73
C HIS A 299 -14.10 22.34 0.94
N ARG A 300 -13.94 22.29 -0.41
CA ARG A 300 -13.82 23.49 -1.26
C ARG A 300 -15.13 24.25 -1.41
N THR A 301 -16.25 23.53 -1.45
CA THR A 301 -17.57 24.15 -1.68
C THR A 301 -18.27 24.56 -0.40
N HIS A 302 -17.74 24.18 0.77
CA HIS A 302 -18.34 24.43 2.09
C HIS A 302 -19.79 23.95 2.17
N VAL A 303 -20.10 22.82 1.52
CA VAL A 303 -21.42 22.18 1.61
C VAL A 303 -21.32 20.97 2.53
N ASP A 304 -22.32 20.79 3.40
CA ASP A 304 -22.33 19.71 4.39
C ASP A 304 -22.64 18.34 3.76
N ASN A 305 -23.36 18.34 2.64
CA ASN A 305 -23.81 17.11 1.98
C ASN A 305 -24.06 17.32 0.48
N LEU A 306 -23.96 16.23 -0.29
CA LEU A 306 -24.14 16.23 -1.75
C LEU A 306 -24.95 15.02 -2.21
N PRO A 307 -25.87 15.18 -3.18
CA PRO A 307 -26.50 14.05 -3.87
C PRO A 307 -25.49 13.31 -4.73
N VAL A 308 -25.63 11.99 -4.79
CA VAL A 308 -24.77 11.12 -5.61
C VAL A 308 -25.59 10.57 -6.78
N LEU A 309 -25.02 10.72 -7.97
CA LEU A 309 -25.65 10.29 -9.21
C LEU A 309 -24.87 9.12 -9.83
N ASP A 310 -25.58 8.24 -10.54
CA ASP A 310 -24.96 7.33 -11.47
C ASP A 310 -24.68 8.02 -12.83
N LYS A 311 -24.01 7.29 -13.74
CA LYS A 311 -23.69 7.78 -15.09
C LYS A 311 -24.91 8.15 -15.95
N THR A 312 -26.13 7.78 -15.53
CA THR A 312 -27.39 8.10 -16.25
C THR A 312 -28.05 9.37 -15.69
N GLY A 313 -27.49 9.96 -14.62
CA GLY A 313 -28.03 11.12 -13.90
C GLY A 313 -29.12 10.76 -12.88
N LYS A 314 -29.29 9.47 -12.55
CA LYS A 314 -30.19 9.00 -11.52
C LYS A 314 -29.55 9.14 -10.13
N VAL A 315 -30.33 9.61 -9.17
CA VAL A 315 -29.91 9.73 -7.76
C VAL A 315 -29.81 8.33 -7.16
N VAL A 316 -28.60 7.92 -6.77
CA VAL A 316 -28.29 6.59 -6.20
C VAL A 316 -27.91 6.65 -4.73
N GLY A 317 -27.61 7.83 -4.21
CA GLY A 317 -27.24 8.01 -2.82
C GLY A 317 -27.07 9.47 -2.41
N ILE A 318 -26.63 9.65 -1.18
CA ILE A 318 -26.22 10.92 -0.60
C ILE A 318 -24.96 10.69 0.21
N ILE A 319 -24.09 11.67 0.27
CA ILE A 319 -22.90 11.67 1.13
C ILE A 319 -22.82 12.96 1.90
N ASP A 320 -22.48 12.89 3.18
CA ASP A 320 -22.23 14.05 4.02
C ASP A 320 -20.79 14.04 4.59
N GLU A 321 -20.39 15.12 5.24
CA GLU A 321 -19.08 15.26 5.87
C GLU A 321 -18.83 14.13 6.90
N LYS A 322 -19.85 13.67 7.62
CA LYS A 322 -19.74 12.61 8.63
C LYS A 322 -19.41 11.26 8.00
N ASP A 323 -19.97 10.97 6.82
CA ASP A 323 -19.68 9.75 6.08
C ASP A 323 -18.21 9.70 5.62
N LEU A 324 -17.55 10.86 5.54
CA LEU A 324 -16.14 11.00 5.18
C LEU A 324 -15.20 11.06 6.39
N ILE A 325 -15.69 11.24 7.61
CA ILE A 325 -14.83 11.40 8.80
C ILE A 325 -13.91 10.19 9.01
N GLU A 326 -14.44 8.98 8.94
CA GLU A 326 -13.60 7.78 9.07
C GLU A 326 -12.57 7.66 7.94
N PHE A 327 -12.98 8.03 6.73
CA PHE A 327 -12.11 8.04 5.57
C PHE A 327 -11.03 9.12 5.70
N LEU A 328 -11.37 10.32 6.14
CA LEU A 328 -10.42 11.43 6.35
C LEU A 328 -9.47 11.15 7.51
N ALA A 329 -9.91 10.47 8.57
CA ALA A 329 -9.05 10.03 9.67
C ALA A 329 -7.93 9.05 9.23
N LEU A 330 -8.06 8.44 8.06
CA LEU A 330 -6.96 7.64 7.47
C LEU A 330 -5.83 8.53 6.91
N LEU A 331 -6.10 9.82 6.62
CA LEU A 331 -5.10 10.80 6.18
C LEU A 331 -4.23 11.29 7.33
N ASP A 332 -4.80 11.42 8.54
CA ASP A 332 -4.12 12.01 9.71
C ASP A 332 -3.25 11.00 10.49
N LYS A 333 -3.30 9.70 10.13
CA LYS A 333 -2.49 8.64 10.75
C LYS A 333 -1.11 8.47 10.09
N LYS A 334 -0.50 9.57 9.64
CA LYS A 334 0.88 9.60 9.16
C LYS A 334 1.83 10.16 10.21
#